data_45e5189f4587f98d261b7302dcb6798d
#
_entry.id   45e5189f4587f98d261b7302dcb6798d
#
_cell.length_a   1.000
_cell.length_b   1.000
_cell.length_c   1.000
_cell.angle_alpha   90.00
_cell.angle_beta   90.00
_cell.angle_gamma   90.00
#
_symmetry.space_group_name_H-M   'P 1'
#
loop_
_entity.id
_entity.type
_entity.pdbx_description
1 polymer ?
#
loop_
_entity_poly.entity_id
_entity_poly.type
_entity_poly.pdbx_seq_one_letter_code
_entity_poly.pdbx_strand_id
1 'polypeptide(L)'
;MRIGIVCPYSWDVPGGVQFHIRDLADHLIRLGHEVSVLAPADDDTPLPPYVVSAGRAVPVPYNGSVARLNFGFLSAARVRRWLHEGTFDVIHIHEPTSPSLGLLACWAAQGPIVATFHTSNPRSRAMIAAYPILQPALEKISARIAVSEYARRTLVEHLGGDAVVIPNGVDVDFFARAKPNPDWQSEEARGSVEGGGGRRAGGTLGFIGRIDEPRKGLPVLMKALPKILAERPRTRLLVAGRGDEEEAVETLPKELRSQVEFLGMVSDEDKARFLRSVDVYVAPNTGGESFGIILVEAMSAGAPVLASDLDAFAQVLDQGAAGELFANEDADALATAAVRLLADPARRAELRDRGSAHVRRFDWSTVGADILGVYETVTEGAASVAADERAGLRARLGL
;
A
#
# COMPACT_ATOMS: atom_id res chain seq x y z
N MET A 1 13.93 22.62 2.22
CA MET A 1 12.57 23.05 1.76
C MET A 1 11.57 22.88 2.88
N ARG A 2 10.54 23.73 2.87
CA ARG A 2 9.31 23.57 3.65
C ARG A 2 8.26 22.86 2.81
N ILE A 3 7.89 21.66 3.19
CA ILE A 3 7.05 20.75 2.38
C ILE A 3 5.73 20.53 3.12
N GLY A 4 4.63 20.89 2.46
CA GLY A 4 3.29 20.56 2.93
C GLY A 4 2.79 19.26 2.25
N ILE A 5 2.34 18.27 3.01
CA ILE A 5 1.77 17.03 2.46
C ILE A 5 0.29 16.95 2.84
N VAL A 6 -0.57 16.61 1.90
CA VAL A 6 -2.01 16.46 2.15
C VAL A 6 -2.42 15.00 2.04
N CYS A 7 -2.88 14.43 3.15
CA CYS A 7 -3.42 13.09 3.22
C CYS A 7 -4.95 13.11 3.03
N PRO A 8 -5.51 12.37 2.07
CA PRO A 8 -6.95 12.38 1.82
C PRO A 8 -7.76 11.55 2.82
N TYR A 9 -7.12 10.60 3.51
CA TYR A 9 -7.76 9.60 4.37
C TYR A 9 -7.44 9.81 5.84
N SER A 10 -8.32 9.30 6.73
CA SER A 10 -8.14 9.41 8.18
C SER A 10 -6.83 8.77 8.63
N TRP A 11 -6.08 9.52 9.46
CA TRP A 11 -4.82 9.05 10.05
C TRP A 11 -5.03 7.94 11.07
N ASP A 12 -6.23 7.85 11.65
CA ASP A 12 -6.60 6.87 12.68
C ASP A 12 -6.69 5.44 12.16
N VAL A 13 -6.85 5.28 10.84
CA VAL A 13 -7.11 3.98 10.23
C VAL A 13 -5.96 3.60 9.32
N PRO A 14 -5.26 2.48 9.61
CA PRO A 14 -4.17 2.00 8.77
C PRO A 14 -4.59 1.77 7.33
N GLY A 15 -3.78 2.27 6.38
CA GLY A 15 -3.99 2.09 4.94
C GLY A 15 -2.72 2.39 4.16
N GLY A 16 -2.59 1.82 2.96
CA GLY A 16 -1.38 1.94 2.15
C GLY A 16 -0.97 3.38 1.83
N VAL A 17 -1.94 4.27 1.59
CA VAL A 17 -1.67 5.69 1.31
C VAL A 17 -1.17 6.42 2.56
N GLN A 18 -1.78 6.15 3.74
CA GLN A 18 -1.37 6.75 5.01
C GLN A 18 0.05 6.30 5.39
N PHE A 19 0.36 5.02 5.24
CA PHE A 19 1.70 4.50 5.50
C PHE A 19 2.72 5.12 4.55
N HIS A 20 2.43 5.19 3.25
CA HIS A 20 3.30 5.87 2.28
C HIS A 20 3.57 7.33 2.66
N ILE A 21 2.53 8.08 3.07
CA ILE A 21 2.68 9.49 3.47
C ILE A 21 3.50 9.62 4.75
N ARG A 22 3.28 8.76 5.75
CA ARG A 22 4.05 8.73 6.99
C ARG A 22 5.53 8.49 6.69
N ASP A 23 5.82 7.44 5.94
CA ASP A 23 7.19 7.02 5.66
C ASP A 23 7.91 8.04 4.76
N LEU A 24 7.21 8.68 3.82
CA LEU A 24 7.72 9.80 3.03
C LEU A 24 8.05 11.00 3.93
N ALA A 25 7.14 11.39 4.83
CA ALA A 25 7.35 12.51 5.74
C ALA A 25 8.57 12.25 6.64
N ASP A 26 8.65 11.06 7.24
CA ASP A 26 9.79 10.66 8.08
C ASP A 26 11.11 10.64 7.30
N HIS A 27 11.09 10.19 6.03
CA HIS A 27 12.26 10.21 5.17
C HIS A 27 12.73 11.64 4.86
N LEU A 28 11.82 12.52 4.49
CA LEU A 28 12.12 13.93 4.18
C LEU A 28 12.66 14.68 5.41
N ILE A 29 12.10 14.42 6.60
CA ILE A 29 12.56 14.99 7.87
C ILE A 29 14.00 14.52 8.16
N ARG A 30 14.30 13.23 7.96
CA ARG A 30 15.68 12.71 8.11
C ARG A 30 16.69 13.36 7.17
N LEU A 31 16.23 13.80 6.00
CA LEU A 31 17.04 14.56 5.04
C LEU A 31 17.17 16.06 5.39
N GLY A 32 16.55 16.52 6.48
CA GLY A 32 16.65 17.90 6.97
C GLY A 32 15.63 18.85 6.37
N HIS A 33 14.55 18.35 5.76
CA HIS A 33 13.44 19.18 5.30
C HIS A 33 12.45 19.47 6.45
N GLU A 34 11.79 20.61 6.41
CA GLU A 34 10.66 20.94 7.29
C GLU A 34 9.39 20.37 6.66
N VAL A 35 8.72 19.43 7.33
CA VAL A 35 7.52 18.76 6.80
C VAL A 35 6.33 19.02 7.69
N SER A 36 5.18 19.35 7.09
CA SER A 36 3.89 19.37 7.76
C SER A 36 2.87 18.56 6.95
N VAL A 37 2.20 17.63 7.61
CA VAL A 37 1.17 16.78 7.01
C VAL A 37 -0.21 17.21 7.48
N LEU A 38 -1.11 17.55 6.56
CA LEU A 38 -2.52 17.81 6.87
C LEU A 38 -3.33 16.52 6.62
N ALA A 39 -3.97 15.99 7.64
CA ALA A 39 -4.75 14.76 7.57
C ALA A 39 -6.07 14.85 8.36
N PRO A 40 -7.13 14.14 7.97
CA PRO A 40 -8.26 13.92 8.86
C PRO A 40 -7.82 13.05 10.04
N ALA A 41 -8.24 13.41 11.24
CA ALA A 41 -7.99 12.62 12.45
C ALA A 41 -9.04 12.91 13.50
N ASP A 42 -9.35 11.94 14.34
CA ASP A 42 -10.19 12.12 15.52
C ASP A 42 -9.45 12.93 16.60
N ASP A 43 -10.19 13.63 17.46
CA ASP A 43 -9.59 14.57 18.42
C ASP A 43 -8.70 13.87 19.46
N ASP A 44 -8.97 12.59 19.74
CA ASP A 44 -8.25 11.78 20.72
C ASP A 44 -7.06 10.99 20.10
N THR A 45 -6.84 11.12 18.80
CA THR A 45 -5.77 10.38 18.11
C THR A 45 -4.40 10.97 18.43
N PRO A 46 -3.45 10.18 18.94
CA PRO A 46 -2.08 10.65 19.10
C PRO A 46 -1.44 10.87 17.72
N LEU A 47 -1.10 12.12 17.42
CA LEU A 47 -0.50 12.51 16.15
C LEU A 47 1.00 12.77 16.29
N PRO A 48 1.82 12.40 15.32
CA PRO A 48 3.20 12.86 15.22
C PRO A 48 3.26 14.40 15.19
N PRO A 49 4.35 15.02 15.68
CA PRO A 49 4.49 16.48 15.75
C PRO A 49 4.33 17.21 14.42
N TYR A 50 4.60 16.52 13.32
CA TYR A 50 4.49 17.09 11.97
C TYR A 50 3.08 16.91 11.36
N VAL A 51 2.15 16.24 12.05
CA VAL A 51 0.78 16.03 11.55
C VAL A 51 -0.19 17.01 12.17
N VAL A 52 -0.94 17.70 11.32
CA VAL A 52 -1.99 18.66 11.68
C VAL A 52 -3.36 18.05 11.38
N SER A 53 -4.24 17.94 12.38
CA SER A 53 -5.60 17.43 12.18
C SER A 53 -6.48 18.43 11.43
N ALA A 54 -7.11 17.97 10.35
CA ALA A 54 -8.18 18.69 9.68
C ALA A 54 -9.58 18.36 10.24
N GLY A 55 -9.64 17.60 11.35
CA GLY A 55 -10.86 17.14 12.01
C GLY A 55 -11.32 15.76 11.52
N ARG A 56 -12.37 15.26 12.16
CA ARG A 56 -12.89 13.90 12.00
C ARG A 56 -13.31 13.58 10.56
N ALA A 57 -13.04 12.36 10.13
CA ALA A 57 -13.47 11.82 8.85
C ALA A 57 -14.82 11.09 8.94
N VAL A 58 -15.51 11.01 7.81
CA VAL A 58 -16.76 10.25 7.63
C VAL A 58 -16.48 8.99 6.80
N PRO A 59 -16.94 7.80 7.22
CA PRO A 59 -16.76 6.58 6.45
C PRO A 59 -17.64 6.59 5.19
N VAL A 60 -17.04 6.30 4.03
CA VAL A 60 -17.69 6.22 2.73
C VAL A 60 -17.31 4.89 2.06
N PRO A 61 -18.27 4.03 1.69
CA PRO A 61 -17.98 2.81 0.93
C PRO A 61 -17.36 3.15 -0.43
N TYR A 62 -16.21 2.52 -0.76
CA TYR A 62 -15.51 2.76 -2.00
C TYR A 62 -14.73 1.52 -2.46
N ASN A 63 -14.98 1.02 -3.65
CA ASN A 63 -14.26 -0.10 -4.29
C ASN A 63 -14.10 -1.34 -3.38
N GLY A 64 -15.18 -1.78 -2.71
CA GLY A 64 -15.15 -2.94 -1.81
C GLY A 64 -14.42 -2.71 -0.50
N SER A 65 -14.08 -1.46 -0.17
CA SER A 65 -13.47 -1.01 1.08
C SER A 65 -14.23 0.20 1.64
N VAL A 66 -13.79 0.74 2.76
CA VAL A 66 -14.37 1.95 3.38
C VAL A 66 -13.29 3.03 3.40
N ALA A 67 -13.46 4.06 2.57
CA ALA A 67 -12.66 5.27 2.64
C ALA A 67 -13.19 6.18 3.76
N ARG A 68 -12.28 6.78 4.55
CA ARG A 68 -12.64 7.74 5.60
C ARG A 68 -12.22 9.13 5.14
N LEU A 69 -13.20 9.90 4.65
CA LEU A 69 -12.99 11.16 3.96
C LEU A 69 -13.42 12.34 4.84
N ASN A 70 -12.81 13.51 4.60
CA ASN A 70 -13.17 14.76 5.26
C ASN A 70 -13.37 15.85 4.20
N PHE A 71 -14.61 16.31 4.05
CA PHE A 71 -15.00 17.31 3.07
C PHE A 71 -16.05 18.27 3.64
N GLY A 72 -15.99 19.54 3.28
CA GLY A 72 -16.98 20.55 3.68
C GLY A 72 -16.35 21.91 4.02
N PHE A 73 -17.19 22.85 4.47
CA PHE A 73 -16.77 24.23 4.71
C PHE A 73 -15.74 24.38 5.84
N LEU A 74 -15.91 23.63 6.93
CA LEU A 74 -14.97 23.66 8.05
C LEU A 74 -13.60 23.08 7.62
N SER A 75 -13.62 21.99 6.87
CA SER A 75 -12.41 21.38 6.34
C SER A 75 -11.70 22.31 5.35
N ALA A 76 -12.45 22.99 4.49
CA ALA A 76 -11.91 23.99 3.57
C ALA A 76 -11.27 25.18 4.33
N ALA A 77 -11.89 25.63 5.43
CA ALA A 77 -11.33 26.69 6.27
C ALA A 77 -10.02 26.26 6.95
N ARG A 78 -9.95 24.99 7.43
CA ARG A 78 -8.74 24.41 8.04
C ARG A 78 -7.60 24.24 7.02
N VAL A 79 -7.92 23.78 5.81
CA VAL A 79 -6.96 23.71 4.69
C VAL A 79 -6.36 25.09 4.41
N ARG A 80 -7.20 26.14 4.29
CA ARG A 80 -6.72 27.50 4.02
C ARG A 80 -5.84 28.05 5.15
N ARG A 81 -6.23 27.83 6.40
CA ARG A 81 -5.42 28.22 7.55
C ARG A 81 -4.07 27.55 7.50
N TRP A 82 -4.02 26.22 7.30
CA TRP A 82 -2.78 25.45 7.21
C TRP A 82 -1.88 25.94 6.09
N LEU A 83 -2.43 26.25 4.90
CA LEU A 83 -1.68 26.84 3.79
C LEU A 83 -1.09 28.21 4.14
N HIS A 84 -1.86 29.05 4.85
CA HIS A 84 -1.42 30.38 5.23
C HIS A 84 -0.32 30.36 6.30
N GLU A 85 -0.47 29.49 7.29
CA GLU A 85 0.48 29.36 8.41
C GLU A 85 1.78 28.62 8.00
N GLY A 86 1.69 27.67 7.04
CA GLY A 86 2.78 26.77 6.68
C GLY A 86 3.87 27.42 5.82
N THR A 87 3.57 28.45 5.03
CA THR A 87 4.51 29.12 4.11
C THR A 87 5.39 28.12 3.33
N PHE A 88 4.74 27.16 2.68
CA PHE A 88 5.39 26.04 2.01
C PHE A 88 6.10 26.44 0.71
N ASP A 89 7.25 25.85 0.42
CA ASP A 89 7.91 25.94 -0.88
C ASP A 89 7.14 25.11 -1.91
N VAL A 90 6.63 23.93 -1.50
CA VAL A 90 5.82 23.02 -2.30
C VAL A 90 4.75 22.35 -1.46
N ILE A 91 3.59 22.08 -2.05
CA ILE A 91 2.62 21.16 -1.45
C ILE A 91 2.52 19.90 -2.29
N HIS A 92 2.49 18.76 -1.61
CA HIS A 92 2.30 17.44 -2.21
C HIS A 92 0.93 16.88 -1.81
N ILE A 93 0.05 16.73 -2.77
CA ILE A 93 -1.33 16.29 -2.55
C ILE A 93 -1.48 14.85 -2.99
N HIS A 94 -1.88 13.96 -2.07
CA HIS A 94 -2.21 12.59 -2.42
C HIS A 94 -3.69 12.46 -2.76
N GLU A 95 -4.01 11.73 -3.83
CA GLU A 95 -5.37 11.51 -4.35
C GLU A 95 -6.16 12.83 -4.52
N PRO A 96 -5.70 13.74 -5.39
CA PRO A 96 -6.30 15.08 -5.54
C PRO A 96 -7.75 15.07 -6.06
N THR A 97 -8.20 13.94 -6.60
CA THR A 97 -9.57 13.77 -7.14
C THR A 97 -10.56 13.17 -6.15
N SER A 98 -10.06 12.67 -5.01
CA SER A 98 -10.95 12.19 -3.94
C SER A 98 -11.71 13.36 -3.32
N PRO A 99 -13.03 13.24 -3.05
CA PRO A 99 -13.82 14.26 -2.37
C PRO A 99 -13.43 14.35 -0.89
N SER A 100 -12.23 14.84 -0.64
CA SER A 100 -11.59 14.97 0.67
C SER A 100 -10.64 16.16 0.68
N LEU A 101 -9.72 16.20 1.65
CA LEU A 101 -8.73 17.29 1.81
C LEU A 101 -7.90 17.53 0.56
N GLY A 102 -7.57 16.46 -0.21
CA GLY A 102 -6.82 16.58 -1.45
C GLY A 102 -7.46 17.53 -2.46
N LEU A 103 -8.75 17.36 -2.73
CA LEU A 103 -9.50 18.24 -3.64
C LEU A 103 -9.63 19.67 -3.08
N LEU A 104 -9.90 19.79 -1.77
CA LEU A 104 -9.99 21.10 -1.10
C LEU A 104 -8.65 21.85 -1.18
N ALA A 105 -7.53 21.16 -1.01
CA ALA A 105 -6.20 21.74 -1.12
C ALA A 105 -5.88 22.18 -2.57
N CYS A 106 -6.22 21.38 -3.57
CA CYS A 106 -6.08 21.77 -4.97
C CYS A 106 -6.87 23.04 -5.30
N TRP A 107 -8.10 23.17 -4.76
CA TRP A 107 -8.88 24.39 -4.96
C TRP A 107 -8.29 25.59 -4.24
N ALA A 108 -7.82 25.41 -3.00
CA ALA A 108 -7.40 26.49 -2.12
C ALA A 108 -5.98 26.99 -2.36
N ALA A 109 -5.09 26.17 -2.92
CA ALA A 109 -3.68 26.52 -3.08
C ALA A 109 -3.38 27.15 -4.45
N GLN A 110 -2.33 28.00 -4.46
CA GLN A 110 -1.63 28.51 -5.64
C GLN A 110 -0.13 28.38 -5.42
N GLY A 111 0.62 28.06 -6.47
CA GLY A 111 2.08 27.89 -6.43
C GLY A 111 2.50 26.48 -6.82
N PRO A 112 3.68 26.02 -6.40
CA PRO A 112 4.17 24.66 -6.69
C PRO A 112 3.30 23.59 -6.05
N ILE A 113 2.54 22.86 -6.88
CA ILE A 113 1.67 21.76 -6.46
C ILE A 113 2.12 20.49 -7.15
N VAL A 114 2.52 19.49 -6.37
CA VAL A 114 2.74 18.12 -6.83
C VAL A 114 1.57 17.26 -6.40
N ALA A 115 1.14 16.33 -7.25
CA ALA A 115 0.06 15.42 -6.90
C ALA A 115 0.41 13.97 -7.20
N THR A 116 0.19 13.08 -6.21
CA THR A 116 0.35 11.63 -6.38
C THR A 116 -1.00 10.92 -6.47
N PHE A 117 -1.12 10.08 -7.50
CA PHE A 117 -2.27 9.23 -7.78
C PHE A 117 -1.95 7.78 -7.40
N HIS A 118 -2.69 7.25 -6.43
CA HIS A 118 -2.53 5.88 -5.92
C HIS A 118 -3.58 4.92 -6.47
N THR A 119 -4.71 5.44 -6.93
CA THR A 119 -5.86 4.64 -7.34
C THR A 119 -5.70 4.13 -8.77
N SER A 120 -5.96 2.84 -8.95
CA SER A 120 -6.18 2.23 -10.27
C SER A 120 -7.67 1.94 -10.43
N ASN A 121 -8.32 2.61 -11.37
CA ASN A 121 -9.73 2.39 -11.68
C ASN A 121 -10.00 2.60 -13.18
N PRO A 122 -9.77 1.59 -14.02
CA PRO A 122 -9.79 1.73 -15.48
C PRO A 122 -11.18 2.03 -16.08
N ARG A 123 -12.26 2.02 -15.29
CA ARG A 123 -13.64 2.24 -15.79
C ARG A 123 -14.52 3.06 -14.86
N SER A 124 -14.00 4.16 -14.32
CA SER A 124 -14.77 5.00 -13.41
C SER A 124 -15.69 5.98 -14.15
N ARG A 125 -16.96 5.59 -14.31
CA ARG A 125 -18.00 6.51 -14.80
C ARG A 125 -18.16 7.75 -13.90
N ALA A 126 -17.94 7.56 -12.59
CA ALA A 126 -18.01 8.64 -11.61
C ALA A 126 -16.92 9.70 -11.84
N MET A 127 -15.69 9.29 -12.15
CA MET A 127 -14.59 10.20 -12.46
C MET A 127 -14.86 11.00 -13.74
N ILE A 128 -15.37 10.34 -14.78
CA ILE A 128 -15.74 10.99 -16.04
C ILE A 128 -16.83 12.03 -15.79
N ALA A 129 -17.86 11.70 -15.03
CA ALA A 129 -18.96 12.62 -14.69
C ALA A 129 -18.51 13.79 -13.81
N ALA A 130 -17.54 13.57 -12.93
CA ALA A 130 -16.99 14.60 -12.05
C ALA A 130 -15.92 15.47 -12.73
N TYR A 131 -15.42 15.10 -13.90
CA TYR A 131 -14.33 15.79 -14.59
C TYR A 131 -14.51 17.31 -14.72
N PRO A 132 -15.67 17.87 -15.10
CA PRO A 132 -15.85 19.32 -15.19
C PRO A 132 -15.62 20.06 -13.86
N ILE A 133 -15.88 19.40 -12.74
CA ILE A 133 -15.67 19.96 -11.39
C ILE A 133 -14.19 19.79 -10.97
N LEU A 134 -13.55 18.71 -11.42
CA LEU A 134 -12.16 18.40 -11.08
C LEU A 134 -11.16 19.17 -11.94
N GLN A 135 -11.50 19.43 -13.20
CA GLN A 135 -10.58 20.04 -14.17
C GLN A 135 -9.91 21.33 -13.67
N PRO A 136 -10.62 22.33 -13.08
CA PRO A 136 -9.96 23.54 -12.59
C PRO A 136 -8.97 23.30 -11.45
N ALA A 137 -9.14 22.22 -10.69
CA ALA A 137 -8.19 21.80 -9.66
C ALA A 137 -6.97 21.15 -10.30
N LEU A 138 -7.20 20.24 -11.25
CA LEU A 138 -6.14 19.49 -11.94
C LEU A 138 -5.22 20.38 -12.76
N GLU A 139 -5.73 21.47 -13.32
CA GLU A 139 -4.95 22.46 -14.08
C GLU A 139 -3.96 23.25 -13.22
N LYS A 140 -4.15 23.32 -11.90
CA LYS A 140 -3.21 23.96 -10.97
C LYS A 140 -2.01 23.09 -10.61
N ILE A 141 -2.06 21.79 -10.91
CA ILE A 141 -1.02 20.84 -10.54
C ILE A 141 0.18 21.03 -11.46
N SER A 142 1.33 21.40 -10.87
CA SER A 142 2.59 21.65 -11.58
C SER A 142 3.25 20.36 -12.05
N ALA A 143 3.18 19.29 -11.24
CA ALA A 143 3.67 17.96 -11.61
C ALA A 143 2.77 16.86 -11.05
N ARG A 144 2.67 15.76 -11.79
CA ARG A 144 1.84 14.60 -11.44
C ARG A 144 2.71 13.37 -11.33
N ILE A 145 2.51 12.61 -10.25
CA ILE A 145 3.16 11.35 -9.97
C ILE A 145 2.08 10.25 -9.96
N ALA A 146 2.36 9.11 -10.56
CA ALA A 146 1.56 7.91 -10.44
C ALA A 146 2.40 6.79 -9.81
N VAL A 147 1.84 6.07 -8.83
CA VAL A 147 2.60 5.02 -8.12
C VAL A 147 2.84 3.75 -8.94
N SER A 148 2.19 3.65 -10.09
CA SER A 148 2.37 2.55 -11.04
C SER A 148 1.90 2.96 -12.43
N GLU A 149 2.28 2.20 -13.44
CA GLU A 149 1.75 2.38 -14.79
C GLU A 149 0.22 2.20 -14.85
N TYR A 150 -0.35 1.41 -13.95
CA TYR A 150 -1.79 1.23 -13.78
C TYR A 150 -2.48 2.50 -13.28
N ALA A 151 -1.94 3.13 -12.25
CA ALA A 151 -2.45 4.41 -11.75
C ALA A 151 -2.27 5.51 -12.84
N ARG A 152 -1.16 5.49 -13.57
CA ARG A 152 -0.90 6.42 -14.68
C ARG A 152 -1.95 6.27 -15.80
N ARG A 153 -2.26 5.04 -16.22
CA ARG A 153 -3.31 4.79 -17.24
C ARG A 153 -4.67 5.33 -16.82
N THR A 154 -5.05 5.09 -15.54
CA THR A 154 -6.30 5.64 -14.99
C THR A 154 -6.35 7.16 -15.11
N LEU A 155 -5.25 7.84 -14.81
CA LEU A 155 -5.15 9.29 -14.93
C LEU A 155 -5.27 9.73 -16.39
N VAL A 156 -4.52 9.12 -17.30
CA VAL A 156 -4.52 9.46 -18.73
C VAL A 156 -5.91 9.26 -19.35
N GLU A 157 -6.56 8.15 -19.05
CA GLU A 157 -7.85 7.79 -19.64
C GLU A 157 -9.03 8.63 -19.11
N HIS A 158 -8.99 9.05 -17.84
CA HIS A 158 -10.18 9.66 -17.21
C HIS A 158 -10.02 11.12 -16.84
N LEU A 159 -8.80 11.60 -16.62
CA LEU A 159 -8.54 12.94 -16.10
C LEU A 159 -7.74 13.82 -17.06
N GLY A 160 -7.23 13.24 -18.13
CA GLY A 160 -6.35 13.90 -19.07
C GLY A 160 -4.99 14.28 -18.49
N GLY A 161 -4.03 14.54 -19.35
CA GLY A 161 -2.63 14.80 -18.98
C GLY A 161 -1.87 13.51 -18.72
N ASP A 162 -0.63 13.63 -18.25
CA ASP A 162 0.29 12.53 -17.99
C ASP A 162 0.94 12.67 -16.61
N ALA A 163 1.62 11.62 -16.12
CA ALA A 163 2.32 11.59 -14.86
C ALA A 163 3.64 10.85 -15.00
N VAL A 164 4.65 11.26 -14.23
CA VAL A 164 5.84 10.45 -14.03
C VAL A 164 5.51 9.27 -13.11
N VAL A 165 6.01 8.09 -13.44
CA VAL A 165 5.81 6.91 -12.58
C VAL A 165 6.92 6.86 -11.54
N ILE A 166 6.55 7.07 -10.28
CA ILE A 166 7.41 6.89 -9.11
C ILE A 166 6.69 5.94 -8.16
N PRO A 167 7.25 4.75 -7.90
CA PRO A 167 6.58 3.72 -7.11
C PRO A 167 6.44 4.13 -5.63
N ASN A 168 5.64 3.36 -4.88
CA ASN A 168 5.65 3.50 -3.43
C ASN A 168 6.99 3.09 -2.84
N GLY A 169 7.50 3.91 -1.90
CA GLY A 169 8.71 3.61 -1.14
C GLY A 169 8.46 2.65 0.01
N VAL A 170 9.48 1.87 0.34
CA VAL A 170 9.53 0.98 1.51
C VAL A 170 10.89 1.15 2.19
N ASP A 171 10.94 1.08 3.53
CA ASP A 171 12.20 0.97 4.26
C ASP A 171 12.71 -0.47 4.13
N VAL A 172 13.46 -0.72 3.05
CA VAL A 172 13.97 -2.06 2.72
C VAL A 172 14.87 -2.58 3.83
N ASP A 173 15.68 -1.72 4.42
CA ASP A 173 16.61 -2.11 5.46
C ASP A 173 15.93 -2.47 6.78
N PHE A 174 14.81 -1.84 7.11
CA PHE A 174 13.98 -2.20 8.27
C PHE A 174 13.53 -3.67 8.17
N PHE A 175 12.95 -4.06 7.04
CA PHE A 175 12.50 -5.44 6.80
C PHE A 175 13.67 -6.43 6.71
N ALA A 176 14.76 -6.05 6.05
CA ALA A 176 15.93 -6.92 5.86
C ALA A 176 16.65 -7.28 7.18
N ARG A 177 16.63 -6.35 8.17
CA ARG A 177 17.26 -6.56 9.48
C ARG A 177 16.38 -7.34 10.47
N ALA A 178 15.12 -7.58 10.13
CA ALA A 178 14.20 -8.28 11.01
C ALA A 178 14.72 -9.68 11.34
N LYS A 179 14.62 -10.05 12.61
CA LYS A 179 14.97 -11.40 13.06
C LYS A 179 13.71 -12.28 12.97
N PRO A 180 13.81 -13.50 12.45
CA PRO A 180 12.66 -14.40 12.39
C PRO A 180 12.15 -14.72 13.81
N ASN A 181 10.86 -14.95 13.93
CA ASN A 181 10.26 -15.51 15.14
C ASN A 181 10.32 -17.04 15.04
N PRO A 182 11.01 -17.76 15.96
CA PRO A 182 11.11 -19.21 15.90
C PRO A 182 9.75 -19.93 15.93
N ASP A 183 8.74 -19.38 16.58
CA ASP A 183 7.41 -20.00 16.66
C ASP A 183 6.67 -19.97 15.34
N TRP A 184 7.02 -19.04 14.45
CA TRP A 184 6.44 -18.90 13.10
C TRP A 184 7.23 -19.63 12.02
N GLN A 185 8.45 -20.08 12.32
CA GLN A 185 9.25 -20.84 11.39
C GLN A 185 8.79 -22.30 11.28
N SER A 186 8.96 -22.91 10.10
CA SER A 186 8.82 -24.36 9.94
C SER A 186 9.89 -25.13 10.73
N GLU A 187 9.61 -26.39 11.03
CA GLU A 187 10.60 -27.27 11.67
C GLU A 187 11.88 -27.41 10.84
N GLU A 188 11.73 -27.42 9.48
CA GLU A 188 12.84 -27.47 8.55
C GLU A 188 13.71 -26.21 8.64
N ALA A 189 13.08 -25.02 8.68
CA ALA A 189 13.79 -23.73 8.81
C ALA A 189 14.53 -23.59 10.15
N ARG A 190 14.02 -24.23 11.22
CA ARG A 190 14.68 -24.28 12.55
C ARG A 190 15.82 -25.28 12.64
N GLY A 191 16.09 -26.05 11.58
CA GLY A 191 17.12 -27.10 11.58
C GLY A 191 16.76 -28.32 12.44
N SER A 192 15.50 -28.47 12.84
CA SER A 192 15.03 -29.56 13.72
C SER A 192 14.82 -30.89 12.98
N VAL A 193 14.87 -30.89 11.64
CA VAL A 193 14.73 -32.08 10.81
C VAL A 193 15.77 -32.01 9.69
N GLU A 194 16.67 -33.02 9.60
CA GLU A 194 17.55 -33.17 8.45
C GLU A 194 16.73 -33.31 7.14
N GLY A 195 17.07 -32.52 6.13
CA GLY A 195 16.32 -32.31 4.90
C GLY A 195 15.95 -33.62 4.17
N GLY A 196 14.80 -34.16 4.52
CA GLY A 196 14.15 -35.24 3.84
C GLY A 196 13.04 -34.75 2.92
N GLY A 197 13.28 -34.52 1.64
CA GLY A 197 12.29 -34.15 0.61
C GLY A 197 11.17 -35.18 0.38
N GLY A 198 10.65 -35.81 1.44
CA GLY A 198 9.56 -36.77 1.36
C GLY A 198 8.20 -36.12 1.70
N ARG A 199 7.10 -36.85 1.36
CA ARG A 199 5.70 -36.48 1.64
C ARG A 199 5.38 -36.05 3.07
N ARG A 200 6.30 -36.13 4.02
CA ARG A 200 6.15 -35.74 5.43
C ARG A 200 6.74 -34.37 5.76
N ALA A 201 7.37 -33.71 4.80
CA ALA A 201 7.91 -32.36 4.99
C ALA A 201 6.77 -31.34 5.16
N GLY A 202 6.94 -30.38 6.06
CA GLY A 202 6.03 -29.30 6.30
C GLY A 202 6.45 -28.04 5.55
N GLY A 203 5.99 -26.92 6.04
CA GLY A 203 6.34 -25.57 5.60
C GLY A 203 5.43 -24.58 6.28
N THR A 204 5.82 -23.30 6.29
CA THR A 204 4.98 -22.23 6.80
C THR A 204 4.62 -21.29 5.66
N LEU A 205 3.33 -21.23 5.33
CA LEU A 205 2.76 -20.23 4.45
C LEU A 205 2.33 -19.02 5.28
N GLY A 206 2.52 -17.81 4.75
CA GLY A 206 2.10 -16.59 5.40
C GLY A 206 1.14 -15.78 4.54
N PHE A 207 0.12 -15.22 5.16
CA PHE A 207 -0.81 -14.26 4.58
C PHE A 207 -0.94 -13.04 5.48
N ILE A 208 -0.93 -11.84 4.91
CA ILE A 208 -1.21 -10.59 5.62
C ILE A 208 -2.30 -9.83 4.88
N GLY A 209 -3.40 -9.53 5.57
CA GLY A 209 -4.50 -8.75 5.00
C GLY A 209 -5.74 -8.74 5.88
N ARG A 210 -6.70 -7.88 5.56
CA ARG A 210 -8.00 -7.94 6.21
C ARG A 210 -8.72 -9.21 5.82
N ILE A 211 -9.15 -9.97 6.82
CA ILE A 211 -9.77 -11.28 6.67
C ILE A 211 -11.17 -11.14 6.02
N ASP A 212 -11.90 -10.09 6.44
CA ASP A 212 -13.25 -9.74 5.99
C ASP A 212 -13.30 -8.99 4.64
N GLU A 213 -12.17 -8.87 3.95
CA GLU A 213 -12.09 -8.20 2.64
C GLU A 213 -11.83 -9.23 1.52
N PRO A 214 -12.89 -9.70 0.79
CA PRO A 214 -12.77 -10.81 -0.17
C PRO A 214 -11.72 -10.58 -1.25
N ARG A 215 -11.51 -9.31 -1.68
CA ARG A 215 -10.50 -8.99 -2.68
C ARG A 215 -9.06 -9.25 -2.23
N LYS A 216 -8.79 -9.43 -0.93
CA LYS A 216 -7.49 -9.86 -0.40
C LYS A 216 -7.21 -11.35 -0.66
N GLY A 217 -8.24 -12.10 -1.06
CA GLY A 217 -8.11 -13.43 -1.62
C GLY A 217 -7.91 -14.54 -0.58
N LEU A 218 -8.06 -14.27 0.73
CA LEU A 218 -7.99 -15.32 1.74
C LEU A 218 -8.92 -16.52 1.43
N PRO A 219 -10.15 -16.32 0.92
CA PRO A 219 -11.00 -17.44 0.50
C PRO A 219 -10.39 -18.33 -0.61
N VAL A 220 -9.58 -17.77 -1.52
CA VAL A 220 -8.87 -18.56 -2.55
C VAL A 220 -7.82 -19.44 -1.91
N LEU A 221 -7.06 -18.88 -0.96
CA LEU A 221 -6.05 -19.62 -0.20
C LEU A 221 -6.67 -20.72 0.67
N MET A 222 -7.81 -20.44 1.33
CA MET A 222 -8.55 -21.45 2.10
C MET A 222 -9.04 -22.60 1.23
N LYS A 223 -9.50 -22.34 0.01
CA LYS A 223 -9.87 -23.39 -0.97
C LYS A 223 -8.68 -24.21 -1.44
N ALA A 224 -7.49 -23.61 -1.54
CA ALA A 224 -6.26 -24.28 -1.94
C ALA A 224 -5.67 -25.17 -0.84
N LEU A 225 -5.88 -24.80 0.44
CA LEU A 225 -5.23 -25.41 1.58
C LEU A 225 -5.44 -26.92 1.73
N PRO A 226 -6.63 -27.51 1.52
CA PRO A 226 -6.82 -28.96 1.57
C PRO A 226 -5.92 -29.73 0.60
N LYS A 227 -5.74 -29.22 -0.63
CA LYS A 227 -4.85 -29.83 -1.63
C LYS A 227 -3.38 -29.70 -1.23
N ILE A 228 -2.98 -28.56 -0.68
CA ILE A 228 -1.63 -28.37 -0.14
C ILE A 228 -1.36 -29.36 1.00
N LEU A 229 -2.29 -29.52 1.93
CA LEU A 229 -2.15 -30.41 3.07
C LEU A 229 -2.20 -31.90 2.69
N ALA A 230 -2.91 -32.26 1.61
CA ALA A 230 -2.88 -33.63 1.06
C ALA A 230 -1.48 -34.05 0.60
N GLU A 231 -0.72 -33.12 -0.01
CA GLU A 231 0.65 -33.36 -0.46
C GLU A 231 1.69 -33.11 0.63
N ARG A 232 1.44 -32.15 1.52
CA ARG A 232 2.36 -31.69 2.59
C ARG A 232 1.63 -31.54 3.93
N PRO A 233 1.32 -32.65 4.62
CA PRO A 233 0.42 -32.66 5.80
C PRO A 233 0.85 -31.82 6.99
N ARG A 234 2.16 -31.48 7.09
CA ARG A 234 2.69 -30.65 8.20
C ARG A 234 2.85 -29.18 7.83
N THR A 235 2.23 -28.73 6.72
CA THR A 235 2.21 -27.33 6.37
C THR A 235 1.30 -26.57 7.32
N ARG A 236 1.75 -25.38 7.76
CA ARG A 236 0.95 -24.42 8.53
C ARG A 236 0.65 -23.20 7.68
N LEU A 237 -0.51 -22.60 7.89
CA LEU A 237 -0.86 -21.29 7.37
C LEU A 237 -0.96 -20.30 8.52
N LEU A 238 -0.12 -19.27 8.50
CA LEU A 238 -0.21 -18.14 9.43
C LEU A 238 -0.96 -17.00 8.75
N VAL A 239 -1.97 -16.46 9.42
CA VAL A 239 -2.83 -15.39 8.94
C VAL A 239 -2.70 -14.19 9.88
N ALA A 240 -2.13 -13.09 9.38
CA ALA A 240 -2.04 -11.83 10.12
C ALA A 240 -3.02 -10.80 9.56
N GLY A 241 -3.84 -10.21 10.42
CA GLY A 241 -4.85 -9.22 10.05
C GLY A 241 -6.07 -9.31 10.94
N ARG A 242 -7.00 -8.38 10.75
CA ARG A 242 -8.27 -8.35 11.46
C ARG A 242 -9.40 -8.86 10.58
N GLY A 243 -10.46 -9.38 11.20
CA GLY A 243 -11.68 -9.85 10.58
C GLY A 243 -12.24 -11.04 11.34
N ASP A 244 -13.23 -11.71 10.78
CA ASP A 244 -13.88 -12.87 11.39
C ASP A 244 -13.08 -14.15 11.08
N GLU A 245 -12.41 -14.67 12.09
CA GLU A 245 -11.57 -15.87 11.99
C GLU A 245 -12.41 -17.15 11.84
N GLU A 246 -13.60 -17.20 12.48
CA GLU A 246 -14.51 -18.35 12.39
C GLU A 246 -15.09 -18.46 10.99
N GLU A 247 -15.56 -17.35 10.42
CA GLU A 247 -16.06 -17.29 9.04
C GLU A 247 -14.96 -17.69 8.05
N ALA A 248 -13.73 -17.22 8.26
CA ALA A 248 -12.61 -17.51 7.36
C ALA A 248 -12.32 -19.02 7.20
N VAL A 249 -12.49 -19.80 8.28
CA VAL A 249 -12.24 -21.25 8.25
C VAL A 249 -13.50 -22.09 8.04
N GLU A 250 -14.65 -21.47 7.89
CA GLU A 250 -15.94 -22.20 7.77
C GLU A 250 -15.94 -23.21 6.61
N THR A 251 -15.31 -22.83 5.50
CA THR A 251 -15.20 -23.67 4.29
C THR A 251 -14.20 -24.82 4.42
N LEU A 252 -13.34 -24.82 5.47
CA LEU A 252 -12.36 -25.87 5.69
C LEU A 252 -12.97 -27.05 6.47
N PRO A 253 -12.59 -28.30 6.10
CA PRO A 253 -12.83 -29.47 6.94
C PRO A 253 -12.31 -29.23 8.37
N LYS A 254 -13.10 -29.65 9.37
CA LYS A 254 -12.78 -29.36 10.80
C LYS A 254 -11.40 -29.86 11.21
N GLU A 255 -11.00 -31.01 10.72
CA GLU A 255 -9.71 -31.66 10.97
C GLU A 255 -8.50 -30.87 10.42
N LEU A 256 -8.72 -29.98 9.43
CA LEU A 256 -7.67 -29.14 8.84
C LEU A 256 -7.54 -27.76 9.48
N ARG A 257 -8.55 -27.34 10.26
CA ARG A 257 -8.57 -25.99 10.84
C ARG A 257 -7.41 -25.75 11.81
N SER A 258 -6.91 -26.79 12.47
CA SER A 258 -5.72 -26.71 13.34
C SER A 258 -4.42 -26.35 12.60
N GLN A 259 -4.40 -26.40 11.29
CA GLN A 259 -3.25 -25.99 10.46
C GLN A 259 -3.27 -24.48 10.12
N VAL A 260 -4.33 -23.77 10.48
CA VAL A 260 -4.46 -22.31 10.32
C VAL A 260 -4.30 -21.66 11.69
N GLU A 261 -3.37 -20.73 11.79
CA GLU A 261 -3.12 -19.94 12.99
C GLU A 261 -3.35 -18.47 12.68
N PHE A 262 -4.27 -17.84 13.41
CA PHE A 262 -4.56 -16.42 13.30
C PHE A 262 -3.76 -15.64 14.33
N LEU A 263 -3.03 -14.63 13.89
CA LEU A 263 -2.16 -13.80 14.72
C LEU A 263 -2.82 -12.46 15.10
N GLY A 264 -4.02 -12.20 14.57
CA GLY A 264 -4.66 -10.90 14.73
C GLY A 264 -3.87 -9.77 14.04
N MET A 265 -4.05 -8.55 14.53
CA MET A 265 -3.25 -7.42 14.07
C MET A 265 -1.83 -7.49 14.62
N VAL A 266 -0.86 -7.35 13.74
CA VAL A 266 0.57 -7.34 14.09
C VAL A 266 1.13 -5.92 14.00
N SER A 267 2.12 -5.60 14.84
CA SER A 267 2.92 -4.36 14.74
C SER A 267 3.77 -4.34 13.46
N ASP A 268 4.35 -3.19 13.12
CA ASP A 268 5.27 -3.13 11.96
C ASP A 268 6.51 -4.01 12.19
N GLU A 269 7.02 -4.08 13.41
CA GLU A 269 8.11 -4.96 13.81
C GLU A 269 7.73 -6.44 13.69
N ASP A 270 6.56 -6.82 14.18
CA ASP A 270 6.09 -8.20 14.07
C ASP A 270 5.72 -8.56 12.63
N LYS A 271 5.23 -7.61 11.83
CA LYS A 271 5.04 -7.80 10.38
C LYS A 271 6.37 -8.14 9.70
N ALA A 272 7.43 -7.40 9.99
CA ALA A 272 8.75 -7.68 9.43
C ALA A 272 9.30 -9.04 9.89
N ARG A 273 9.15 -9.38 11.17
CA ARG A 273 9.51 -10.70 11.73
C ARG A 273 8.70 -11.83 11.12
N PHE A 274 7.38 -11.61 10.92
CA PHE A 274 6.49 -12.57 10.28
C PHE A 274 6.95 -12.88 8.86
N LEU A 275 7.15 -11.85 8.03
CA LEU A 275 7.63 -12.01 6.66
C LEU A 275 9.01 -12.69 6.60
N ARG A 276 9.86 -12.45 7.59
CA ARG A 276 11.18 -13.09 7.72
C ARG A 276 11.08 -14.57 8.11
N SER A 277 9.96 -14.99 8.72
CA SER A 277 9.81 -16.33 9.32
C SER A 277 9.18 -17.34 8.37
N VAL A 278 8.34 -16.89 7.45
CA VAL A 278 7.58 -17.79 6.57
C VAL A 278 8.43 -18.35 5.43
N ASP A 279 8.19 -19.59 5.04
CA ASP A 279 8.87 -20.22 3.90
C ASP A 279 8.39 -19.64 2.56
N VAL A 280 7.09 -19.28 2.49
CA VAL A 280 6.48 -18.63 1.32
C VAL A 280 5.42 -17.64 1.81
N TYR A 281 5.54 -16.38 1.38
CA TYR A 281 4.49 -15.39 1.54
C TYR A 281 3.50 -15.52 0.38
N VAL A 282 2.20 -15.63 0.67
CA VAL A 282 1.14 -15.80 -0.32
C VAL A 282 0.29 -14.54 -0.41
N ALA A 283 0.19 -13.95 -1.59
CA ALA A 283 -0.64 -12.81 -1.90
C ALA A 283 -1.73 -13.17 -2.94
N PRO A 284 -2.84 -13.78 -2.51
CA PRO A 284 -3.86 -14.34 -3.40
C PRO A 284 -4.93 -13.32 -3.78
N ASN A 285 -4.60 -12.03 -3.80
CA ASN A 285 -5.53 -10.95 -4.07
C ASN A 285 -6.25 -11.15 -5.41
N THR A 286 -7.56 -10.85 -5.44
CA THR A 286 -8.40 -11.10 -6.63
C THR A 286 -8.61 -9.84 -7.48
N GLY A 287 -8.18 -8.67 -7.00
CA GLY A 287 -8.28 -7.41 -7.73
C GLY A 287 -8.18 -6.17 -6.83
N GLY A 288 -8.35 -5.00 -7.46
CA GLY A 288 -8.35 -3.71 -6.75
C GLY A 288 -7.00 -3.28 -6.18
N GLU A 289 -5.92 -3.84 -6.66
CA GLU A 289 -4.55 -3.46 -6.29
C GLU A 289 -3.94 -2.54 -7.36
N SER A 290 -3.36 -1.45 -6.91
CA SER A 290 -2.69 -0.48 -7.78
C SER A 290 -1.18 -0.63 -7.80
N PHE A 291 -0.60 -1.28 -6.77
CA PHE A 291 0.84 -1.48 -6.64
C PHE A 291 1.17 -2.82 -5.98
N GLY A 292 0.82 -3.01 -4.71
CA GLY A 292 1.16 -4.21 -3.95
C GLY A 292 2.36 -4.00 -3.02
N ILE A 293 2.29 -2.98 -2.16
CA ILE A 293 3.38 -2.63 -1.23
C ILE A 293 3.83 -3.82 -0.37
N ILE A 294 2.89 -4.69 0.01
CA ILE A 294 3.17 -5.88 0.83
C ILE A 294 4.12 -6.87 0.12
N LEU A 295 4.13 -6.91 -1.23
CA LEU A 295 5.07 -7.75 -1.97
C LEU A 295 6.50 -7.21 -1.86
N VAL A 296 6.64 -5.88 -1.88
CA VAL A 296 7.94 -5.21 -1.67
C VAL A 296 8.43 -5.45 -0.25
N GLU A 297 7.56 -5.31 0.76
CA GLU A 297 7.87 -5.62 2.17
C GLU A 297 8.30 -7.08 2.33
N ALA A 298 7.57 -8.02 1.72
CA ALA A 298 7.88 -9.45 1.77
C ALA A 298 9.24 -9.77 1.14
N MET A 299 9.51 -9.25 -0.07
CA MET A 299 10.81 -9.42 -0.73
C MET A 299 11.94 -8.76 0.08
N SER A 300 11.68 -7.59 0.70
CA SER A 300 12.65 -6.89 1.57
C SER A 300 13.01 -7.72 2.80
N ALA A 301 12.03 -8.40 3.40
CA ALA A 301 12.25 -9.34 4.50
C ALA A 301 12.92 -10.64 4.02
N GLY A 302 13.07 -10.86 2.72
CA GLY A 302 13.63 -12.08 2.13
C GLY A 302 12.64 -13.26 2.11
N ALA A 303 11.32 -13.01 2.15
CA ALA A 303 10.33 -14.04 1.92
C ALA A 303 10.21 -14.34 0.43
N PRO A 304 10.26 -15.62 -0.01
CA PRO A 304 9.81 -15.99 -1.34
C PRO A 304 8.33 -15.66 -1.51
N VAL A 305 7.98 -14.93 -2.57
CA VAL A 305 6.61 -14.47 -2.82
C VAL A 305 5.90 -15.37 -3.83
N LEU A 306 4.68 -15.79 -3.51
CA LEU A 306 3.71 -16.41 -4.41
C LEU A 306 2.48 -15.49 -4.50
N ALA A 307 2.21 -14.92 -5.67
CA ALA A 307 1.14 -13.96 -5.85
C ALA A 307 0.23 -14.30 -7.03
N SER A 308 -1.01 -13.84 -7.00
CA SER A 308 -1.89 -13.87 -8.16
C SER A 308 -1.30 -13.04 -9.31
N ASP A 309 -1.59 -13.41 -10.56
CA ASP A 309 -1.09 -12.74 -11.77
C ASP A 309 -1.82 -11.44 -12.11
N LEU A 310 -2.18 -10.66 -11.07
CA LEU A 310 -2.65 -9.30 -11.25
C LEU A 310 -1.54 -8.48 -11.89
N ASP A 311 -1.89 -7.65 -12.87
CA ASP A 311 -0.92 -6.83 -13.60
C ASP A 311 -0.05 -5.94 -12.68
N ALA A 312 -0.66 -5.38 -11.60
CA ALA A 312 0.08 -4.61 -10.60
C ALA A 312 1.12 -5.48 -9.88
N PHE A 313 0.77 -6.71 -9.54
CA PHE A 313 1.67 -7.65 -8.89
C PHE A 313 2.76 -8.17 -9.83
N ALA A 314 2.39 -8.46 -11.07
CA ALA A 314 3.36 -8.85 -12.10
C ALA A 314 4.43 -7.78 -12.32
N GLN A 315 4.05 -6.49 -12.35
CA GLN A 315 5.01 -5.38 -12.44
C GLN A 315 5.95 -5.32 -11.23
N VAL A 316 5.42 -5.40 -10.01
CA VAL A 316 6.24 -5.37 -8.79
C VAL A 316 7.15 -6.58 -8.68
N LEU A 317 6.74 -7.75 -9.18
CA LEU A 317 7.52 -8.99 -9.16
C LEU A 317 8.38 -9.19 -10.42
N ASP A 318 8.62 -8.14 -11.20
CA ASP A 318 9.42 -8.19 -12.44
C ASP A 318 8.95 -9.32 -13.38
N GLN A 319 7.64 -9.32 -13.67
CA GLN A 319 6.98 -10.32 -14.52
C GLN A 319 7.22 -11.79 -14.07
N GLY A 320 7.33 -12.00 -12.76
CA GLY A 320 7.58 -13.31 -12.16
C GLY A 320 9.06 -13.66 -11.93
N ALA A 321 9.99 -12.75 -12.25
CA ALA A 321 11.42 -12.98 -12.00
C ALA A 321 11.79 -12.86 -10.52
N ALA A 322 11.16 -11.96 -9.77
CA ALA A 322 11.40 -11.69 -8.35
C ALA A 322 10.39 -12.37 -7.40
N GLY A 323 9.38 -13.04 -7.94
CA GLY A 323 8.37 -13.80 -7.20
C GLY A 323 7.64 -14.72 -8.16
N GLU A 324 6.90 -15.69 -7.67
CA GLU A 324 6.16 -16.62 -8.51
C GLU A 324 4.70 -16.18 -8.67
N LEU A 325 4.15 -16.28 -9.88
CA LEU A 325 2.79 -15.90 -10.20
C LEU A 325 1.92 -17.15 -10.43
N PHE A 326 0.67 -17.10 -9.98
CA PHE A 326 -0.35 -18.11 -10.29
C PHE A 326 -1.60 -17.43 -10.88
N ALA A 327 -2.39 -18.17 -11.65
CA ALA A 327 -3.59 -17.65 -12.29
C ALA A 327 -4.59 -17.10 -11.26
N ASN A 328 -5.05 -15.87 -11.47
CA ASN A 328 -5.92 -15.17 -10.52
C ASN A 328 -7.21 -15.97 -10.22
N GLU A 329 -7.63 -16.01 -8.97
CA GLU A 329 -8.79 -16.74 -8.45
C GLU A 329 -8.73 -18.27 -8.62
N ASP A 330 -7.65 -18.82 -9.12
CA ASP A 330 -7.46 -20.27 -9.30
C ASP A 330 -6.77 -20.92 -8.09
N ALA A 331 -7.60 -21.52 -7.20
CA ALA A 331 -7.14 -22.21 -6.01
C ALA A 331 -6.27 -23.46 -6.32
N ASP A 332 -6.49 -24.13 -7.47
CA ASP A 332 -5.72 -25.29 -7.89
C ASP A 332 -4.33 -24.89 -8.39
N ALA A 333 -4.24 -23.81 -9.16
CA ALA A 333 -2.97 -23.23 -9.58
C ALA A 333 -2.17 -22.74 -8.37
N LEU A 334 -2.80 -22.04 -7.41
CA LEU A 334 -2.19 -21.62 -6.16
C LEU A 334 -1.63 -22.84 -5.39
N ALA A 335 -2.46 -23.87 -5.18
CA ALA A 335 -2.04 -25.06 -4.44
C ALA A 335 -0.84 -25.74 -5.09
N THR A 336 -0.85 -25.89 -6.42
CA THR A 336 0.23 -26.51 -7.19
C THR A 336 1.53 -25.72 -7.05
N ALA A 337 1.47 -24.39 -7.18
CA ALA A 337 2.63 -23.52 -7.04
C ALA A 337 3.18 -23.53 -5.58
N ALA A 338 2.30 -23.46 -4.58
CA ALA A 338 2.69 -23.53 -3.18
C ALA A 338 3.40 -24.84 -2.82
N VAL A 339 2.85 -25.98 -3.25
CA VAL A 339 3.46 -27.30 -3.02
C VAL A 339 4.85 -27.37 -3.68
N ARG A 340 4.97 -26.88 -4.92
CA ARG A 340 6.25 -26.85 -5.65
C ARG A 340 7.28 -25.99 -4.92
N LEU A 341 6.93 -24.77 -4.53
CA LEU A 341 7.83 -23.86 -3.81
C LEU A 341 8.26 -24.44 -2.46
N LEU A 342 7.32 -25.02 -1.69
CA LEU A 342 7.65 -25.66 -0.42
C LEU A 342 8.55 -26.87 -0.59
N ALA A 343 8.47 -27.58 -1.73
CA ALA A 343 9.29 -28.76 -2.03
C ALA A 343 10.68 -28.39 -2.57
N ASP A 344 10.89 -27.15 -3.03
CA ASP A 344 12.14 -26.72 -3.69
C ASP A 344 12.84 -25.60 -2.92
N PRO A 345 13.72 -25.93 -1.95
CA PRO A 345 14.52 -24.93 -1.22
C PRO A 345 15.44 -24.11 -2.12
N ALA A 346 15.95 -24.70 -3.22
CA ALA A 346 16.83 -23.99 -4.14
C ALA A 346 16.05 -22.88 -4.88
N ARG A 347 14.82 -23.19 -5.33
CA ARG A 347 13.96 -22.19 -5.95
C ARG A 347 13.58 -21.09 -4.96
N ARG A 348 13.27 -21.42 -3.70
CA ARG A 348 13.01 -20.41 -2.66
C ARG A 348 14.24 -19.52 -2.42
N ALA A 349 15.44 -20.07 -2.40
CA ALA A 349 16.67 -19.29 -2.27
C ALA A 349 16.88 -18.36 -3.47
N GLU A 350 16.68 -18.86 -4.69
CA GLU A 350 16.75 -18.05 -5.91
C GLU A 350 15.77 -16.86 -5.89
N LEU A 351 14.50 -17.11 -5.52
CA LEU A 351 13.50 -16.05 -5.42
C LEU A 351 13.84 -15.01 -4.33
N ARG A 352 14.40 -15.46 -3.20
CA ARG A 352 14.90 -14.58 -2.14
C ARG A 352 16.00 -13.67 -2.65
N ASP A 353 16.99 -14.22 -3.33
CA ASP A 353 18.14 -13.45 -3.83
C ASP A 353 17.71 -12.44 -4.89
N ARG A 354 16.88 -12.87 -5.84
CA ARG A 354 16.32 -12.01 -6.88
C ARG A 354 15.43 -10.92 -6.29
N GLY A 355 14.53 -11.28 -5.35
CA GLY A 355 13.66 -10.34 -4.66
C GLY A 355 14.46 -9.30 -3.89
N SER A 356 15.46 -9.71 -3.11
CA SER A 356 16.33 -8.82 -2.34
C SER A 356 17.13 -7.85 -3.20
N ALA A 357 17.56 -8.27 -4.38
CA ALA A 357 18.21 -7.38 -5.35
C ALA A 357 17.22 -6.40 -5.99
N HIS A 358 16.04 -6.92 -6.37
CA HIS A 358 15.03 -6.14 -7.08
C HIS A 358 14.40 -5.03 -6.22
N VAL A 359 14.18 -5.25 -4.91
CA VAL A 359 13.51 -4.29 -4.03
C VAL A 359 14.28 -3.00 -3.80
N ARG A 360 15.58 -2.95 -4.08
CA ARG A 360 16.39 -1.73 -3.87
C ARG A 360 15.88 -0.54 -4.68
N ARG A 361 15.21 -0.76 -5.78
CA ARG A 361 14.54 0.29 -6.56
C ARG A 361 13.33 0.92 -5.88
N PHE A 362 12.76 0.25 -4.88
CA PHE A 362 11.63 0.71 -4.08
C PHE A 362 12.07 1.26 -2.72
N ASP A 363 13.36 1.27 -2.43
CA ASP A 363 13.87 1.86 -1.19
C ASP A 363 13.65 3.37 -1.14
N TRP A 364 13.35 3.88 0.06
CA TRP A 364 13.13 5.31 0.24
C TRP A 364 14.32 6.18 -0.22
N SER A 365 15.54 5.67 -0.18
CA SER A 365 16.70 6.39 -0.72
C SER A 365 16.61 6.64 -2.22
N THR A 366 15.98 5.73 -2.98
CA THR A 366 15.75 5.88 -4.42
C THR A 366 14.45 6.67 -4.67
N VAL A 367 13.33 6.19 -4.13
CA VAL A 367 12.01 6.79 -4.33
C VAL A 367 11.95 8.23 -3.79
N GLY A 368 12.54 8.47 -2.63
CA GLY A 368 12.63 9.81 -2.05
C GLY A 368 13.44 10.78 -2.89
N ALA A 369 14.55 10.32 -3.48
CA ALA A 369 15.36 11.14 -4.40
C ALA A 369 14.57 11.50 -5.67
N ASP A 370 13.82 10.55 -6.25
CA ASP A 370 12.97 10.80 -7.42
C ASP A 370 11.87 11.83 -7.10
N ILE A 371 11.21 11.71 -5.93
CA ILE A 371 10.18 12.68 -5.48
C ILE A 371 10.81 14.05 -5.23
N LEU A 372 11.98 14.12 -4.60
CA LEU A 372 12.70 15.38 -4.38
C LEU A 372 13.09 16.05 -5.71
N GLY A 373 13.53 15.29 -6.70
CA GLY A 373 13.80 15.81 -8.04
C GLY A 373 12.57 16.46 -8.68
N VAL A 374 11.37 15.90 -8.47
CA VAL A 374 10.13 16.53 -8.89
C VAL A 374 9.88 17.82 -8.12
N TYR A 375 10.10 17.87 -6.79
CA TYR A 375 9.93 19.09 -5.99
C TYR A 375 10.89 20.20 -6.46
N GLU A 376 12.16 19.88 -6.65
CA GLU A 376 13.16 20.82 -7.13
C GLU A 376 12.76 21.43 -8.49
N THR A 377 12.31 20.57 -9.41
CA THR A 377 11.86 21.02 -10.74
C THR A 377 10.69 22.00 -10.67
N VAL A 378 9.69 21.77 -9.80
CA VAL A 378 8.50 22.63 -9.73
C VAL A 378 8.72 23.89 -8.89
N THR A 379 9.73 23.90 -8.01
CA THR A 379 10.06 25.06 -7.18
C THR A 379 11.08 25.99 -7.80
N GLU A 380 11.80 25.56 -8.85
CA GLU A 380 12.80 26.37 -9.52
C GLU A 380 12.18 27.64 -10.09
N GLY A 381 12.58 28.80 -9.57
CA GLY A 381 12.07 30.11 -9.98
C GLY A 381 10.61 30.41 -9.60
N ALA A 382 9.95 29.53 -8.86
CA ALA A 382 8.56 29.71 -8.42
C ALA A 382 8.48 30.49 -7.09
N ALA A 383 7.36 31.18 -6.89
CA ALA A 383 7.01 31.73 -5.59
C ALA A 383 6.51 30.62 -4.65
N SER A 384 6.67 30.83 -3.34
CA SER A 384 6.13 29.90 -2.33
C SER A 384 4.62 29.73 -2.48
N VAL A 385 4.11 28.61 -1.98
CA VAL A 385 2.68 28.30 -2.01
C VAL A 385 1.88 29.31 -1.19
N ALA A 386 0.81 29.81 -1.75
CA ALA A 386 -0.13 30.73 -1.11
C ALA A 386 -1.55 30.17 -1.12
N ALA A 387 -2.38 30.63 -0.20
CA ALA A 387 -3.82 30.39 -0.26
C ALA A 387 -4.46 31.28 -1.33
N ASP A 388 -5.29 30.68 -2.20
CA ASP A 388 -6.07 31.42 -3.20
C ASP A 388 -7.22 32.18 -2.54
N GLU A 389 -7.04 33.46 -2.34
CA GLU A 389 -8.05 34.33 -1.70
C GLU A 389 -9.35 34.46 -2.51
N ARG A 390 -9.28 34.26 -3.83
CA ARG A 390 -10.41 34.41 -4.74
C ARG A 390 -11.28 33.17 -4.86
N ALA A 391 -10.80 32.03 -4.42
CA ALA A 391 -11.47 30.75 -4.55
C ALA A 391 -12.25 30.36 -3.29
N GLY A 392 -13.35 31.05 -3.01
CA GLY A 392 -14.33 30.58 -2.02
C GLY A 392 -14.93 29.23 -2.41
N LEU A 393 -15.12 28.31 -1.47
CA LEU A 393 -15.77 27.01 -1.72
C LEU A 393 -17.15 27.21 -2.37
N ARG A 394 -17.91 28.26 -1.99
CA ARG A 394 -19.20 28.63 -2.60
C ARG A 394 -19.06 28.97 -4.08
N ALA A 395 -18.06 29.76 -4.46
CA ALA A 395 -17.84 30.14 -5.86
C ALA A 395 -17.48 28.97 -6.77
N ARG A 396 -16.86 27.90 -6.20
CA ARG A 396 -16.47 26.72 -6.95
C ARG A 396 -17.55 25.63 -6.98
N LEU A 397 -18.46 25.63 -6.05
CA LEU A 397 -19.62 24.73 -6.02
C LEU A 397 -20.84 25.33 -6.74
N GLY A 398 -20.72 26.56 -7.27
CA GLY A 398 -21.85 27.24 -7.93
C GLY A 398 -22.97 27.68 -6.97
N LEU A 399 -22.64 27.87 -5.66
CA LEU A 399 -23.57 28.23 -4.59
C LEU A 399 -23.43 29.70 -4.18
#